data_b746150f68637bdf0a94ab8ebe2b8184
#
_entry.id   b746150f68637bdf0a94ab8ebe2b8184
#
_cell.length_a   1.000
_cell.length_b   1.000
_cell.length_c   1.000
_cell.angle_alpha   90.00
_cell.angle_beta   90.00
_cell.angle_gamma   90.00
#
_symmetry.space_group_name_H-M   'P 1'
#
loop_
_entity.id
_entity.type
_entity.pdbx_description
1 polymer ?
#
loop_
_entity_poly.entity_id
_entity_poly.type
_entity_poly.pdbx_seq_one_letter_code
_entity_poly.pdbx_strand_id
1 'polypeptide(L)'
;MRIVIAEDQFLLRQGLENLFTRHGFEVVAAVDDGPSLTDAVLTHRPDVALIDIRMPPTFTDEGLRAAVQIRKQIPGQPVLILSQYVERLYVDELHMDGGLGTGYLLKDRVFDDAGFVRSVKAVAAGGVVVDPETLKELMEHRA
;
A
#
# COMPACT_ATOMS: atom_id res chain seq x y z
N MET A 1 -5.10 -15.65 -1.76
CA MET A 1 -4.87 -14.26 -2.24
C MET A 1 -3.37 -14.02 -2.30
N ARG A 2 -2.90 -13.42 -3.39
CA ARG A 2 -1.48 -13.20 -3.66
C ARG A 2 -1.12 -11.75 -3.38
N ILE A 3 0.02 -11.51 -2.69
CA ILE A 3 0.43 -10.17 -2.28
C ILE A 3 1.91 -9.93 -2.58
N VAL A 4 2.23 -8.72 -3.03
CA VAL A 4 3.59 -8.18 -3.09
C VAL A 4 3.74 -7.18 -1.95
N ILE A 5 4.85 -7.24 -1.23
CA ILE A 5 5.16 -6.34 -0.12
C ILE A 5 6.41 -5.53 -0.47
N ALA A 6 6.33 -4.22 -0.36
CA ALA A 6 7.48 -3.33 -0.53
C ALA A 6 7.70 -2.54 0.77
N GLU A 7 8.80 -2.83 1.45
CA GLU A 7 9.18 -2.22 2.72
C GLU A 7 10.70 -2.29 2.86
N ASP A 8 11.34 -1.14 3.12
CA ASP A 8 12.80 -1.10 3.22
C ASP A 8 13.34 -1.57 4.57
N GLN A 9 12.54 -1.46 5.65
CA GLN A 9 12.96 -1.92 6.98
C GLN A 9 12.83 -3.44 7.07
N PHE A 10 13.96 -4.11 7.27
CA PHE A 10 14.03 -5.57 7.25
C PHE A 10 13.08 -6.22 8.27
N LEU A 11 13.09 -5.74 9.51
CA LEU A 11 12.27 -6.36 10.57
C LEU A 11 10.78 -6.18 10.31
N LEU A 12 10.36 -5.00 9.84
CA LEU A 12 8.96 -4.77 9.49
C LEU A 12 8.56 -5.62 8.29
N ARG A 13 9.41 -5.70 7.26
CA ARG A 13 9.15 -6.53 6.08
C ARG A 13 8.96 -8.00 6.48
N GLN A 14 9.84 -8.54 7.32
CA GLN A 14 9.73 -9.90 7.85
C GLN A 14 8.41 -10.10 8.61
N GLY A 15 8.07 -9.15 9.46
CA GLY A 15 6.83 -9.21 10.24
C GLY A 15 5.59 -9.20 9.35
N LEU A 16 5.59 -8.39 8.30
CA LEU A 16 4.48 -8.35 7.33
C LEU A 16 4.38 -9.66 6.55
N GLU A 17 5.50 -10.23 6.10
CA GLU A 17 5.49 -11.54 5.44
C GLU A 17 4.88 -12.61 6.32
N ASN A 18 5.29 -12.66 7.60
CA ASN A 18 4.75 -13.63 8.55
C ASN A 18 3.26 -13.41 8.81
N LEU A 19 2.84 -12.17 8.97
CA LEU A 19 1.44 -11.81 9.20
C LEU A 19 0.56 -12.32 8.05
N PHE A 20 0.90 -11.99 6.81
CA PHE A 20 0.08 -12.35 5.66
C PHE A 20 0.11 -13.85 5.39
N THR A 21 1.26 -14.51 5.60
CA THR A 21 1.33 -15.97 5.47
C THR A 21 0.40 -16.64 6.48
N ARG A 22 0.37 -16.18 7.73
CA ARG A 22 -0.52 -16.72 8.77
C ARG A 22 -2.00 -16.54 8.42
N HIS A 23 -2.32 -15.49 7.67
CA HIS A 23 -3.70 -15.21 7.26
C HIS A 23 -4.06 -15.79 5.90
N GLY A 24 -3.27 -16.72 5.39
CA GLY A 24 -3.59 -17.47 4.18
C GLY A 24 -3.19 -16.80 2.87
N PHE A 25 -2.42 -15.71 2.92
CA PHE A 25 -1.92 -15.06 1.72
C PHE A 25 -0.67 -15.78 1.22
N GLU A 26 -0.49 -15.78 -0.11
CA GLU A 26 0.76 -16.15 -0.74
C GLU A 26 1.57 -14.87 -0.97
N VAL A 27 2.67 -14.71 -0.25
CA VAL A 27 3.60 -13.59 -0.47
C VAL A 27 4.48 -13.94 -1.66
N VAL A 28 4.16 -13.39 -2.83
CA VAL A 28 4.86 -13.75 -4.08
C VAL A 28 6.17 -13.00 -4.24
N ALA A 29 6.33 -11.86 -3.58
CA ALA A 29 7.59 -11.12 -3.53
C ALA A 29 7.57 -10.16 -2.34
N ALA A 30 8.75 -9.94 -1.75
CA ALA A 30 8.96 -8.93 -0.72
C ALA A 30 10.23 -8.18 -1.11
N VAL A 31 10.10 -6.87 -1.32
CA VAL A 31 11.15 -6.03 -1.92
C VAL A 31 11.38 -4.78 -1.06
N ASP A 32 12.46 -4.05 -1.35
CA ASP A 32 12.89 -2.93 -0.52
C ASP A 32 13.09 -1.61 -1.26
N ASP A 33 12.73 -1.53 -2.56
CA ASP A 33 12.79 -0.28 -3.31
C ASP A 33 11.73 -0.21 -4.41
N GLY A 34 11.58 0.98 -5.02
CA GLY A 34 10.58 1.23 -6.05
C GLY A 34 10.75 0.41 -7.32
N PRO A 35 11.96 0.36 -7.92
CA PRO A 35 12.17 -0.44 -9.14
C PRO A 35 11.87 -1.93 -8.94
N SER A 36 12.32 -2.51 -7.84
CA SER A 36 12.04 -3.91 -7.51
C SER A 36 10.54 -4.16 -7.31
N LEU A 37 9.84 -3.20 -6.70
CA LEU A 37 8.38 -3.26 -6.53
C LEU A 37 7.69 -3.30 -7.90
N THR A 38 8.04 -2.39 -8.79
CA THR A 38 7.43 -2.33 -10.12
C THR A 38 7.66 -3.64 -10.88
N ASP A 39 8.88 -4.15 -10.89
CA ASP A 39 9.22 -5.42 -11.53
C ASP A 39 8.42 -6.58 -10.94
N ALA A 40 8.30 -6.64 -9.62
CA ALA A 40 7.57 -7.70 -8.94
C ALA A 40 6.08 -7.68 -9.30
N VAL A 41 5.46 -6.51 -9.33
CA VAL A 41 4.03 -6.38 -9.68
C VAL A 41 3.80 -6.75 -11.15
N LEU A 42 4.65 -6.28 -12.05
CA LEU A 42 4.52 -6.61 -13.47
C LEU A 42 4.72 -8.11 -13.73
N THR A 43 5.65 -8.74 -13.00
CA THR A 43 5.94 -10.17 -13.16
C THR A 43 4.86 -11.05 -12.56
N HIS A 44 4.44 -10.76 -11.34
CA HIS A 44 3.56 -11.66 -10.56
C HIS A 44 2.08 -11.33 -10.67
N ARG A 45 1.72 -10.11 -11.06
CA ARG A 45 0.32 -9.66 -11.14
C ARG A 45 -0.46 -10.05 -9.87
N PRO A 46 -0.05 -9.54 -8.70
CA PRO A 46 -0.68 -9.91 -7.43
C PRO A 46 -2.10 -9.35 -7.31
N ASP A 47 -2.86 -9.89 -6.37
CA ASP A 47 -4.18 -9.35 -6.04
C ASP A 47 -4.09 -7.99 -5.36
N VAL A 48 -2.99 -7.72 -4.66
CA VAL A 48 -2.75 -6.44 -4.00
C VAL A 48 -1.25 -6.23 -3.78
N ALA A 49 -0.81 -4.98 -3.85
CA ALA A 49 0.55 -4.58 -3.47
C ALA A 49 0.48 -3.69 -2.22
N LEU A 50 1.19 -4.09 -1.18
CA LEU A 50 1.33 -3.33 0.06
C LEU A 50 2.65 -2.56 0.01
N ILE A 51 2.60 -1.24 0.12
CA ILE A 51 3.72 -0.38 -0.27
C ILE A 51 4.02 0.65 0.82
N ASP A 52 5.24 0.63 1.38
CA ASP A 52 5.72 1.72 2.21
C ASP A 52 5.98 2.94 1.33
N ILE A 53 5.49 4.10 1.74
CA ILE A 53 5.63 5.33 0.96
C ILE A 53 7.08 5.80 0.84
N ARG A 54 7.86 5.63 1.90
CA ARG A 54 9.26 6.11 1.97
C ARG A 54 10.22 4.96 1.77
N MET A 55 10.87 4.95 0.61
CA MET A 55 11.87 3.95 0.25
C MET A 55 13.11 4.61 -0.36
N PRO A 56 14.24 3.87 -0.45
CA PRO A 56 15.44 4.41 -1.10
C PRO A 56 15.17 4.91 -2.51
N PRO A 57 15.92 5.87 -3.04
CA PRO A 57 17.11 6.47 -2.42
C PRO A 57 16.86 7.67 -1.52
N THR A 58 15.71 8.37 -1.63
CA THR A 58 15.50 9.61 -0.89
C THR A 58 14.64 9.46 0.36
N PHE A 59 13.96 8.33 0.53
CA PHE A 59 13.05 8.06 1.65
C PHE A 59 11.96 9.13 1.81
N THR A 60 11.42 9.60 0.68
CA THR A 60 10.34 10.59 0.66
C THR A 60 9.03 9.98 0.17
N ASP A 61 8.89 9.79 -1.14
CA ASP A 61 7.63 9.33 -1.76
C ASP A 61 7.82 8.28 -2.85
N GLU A 62 8.95 7.57 -2.85
CA GLU A 62 9.24 6.56 -3.87
C GLU A 62 8.15 5.50 -4.00
N GLY A 63 7.57 5.07 -2.86
CA GLY A 63 6.49 4.09 -2.87
C GLY A 63 5.24 4.61 -3.55
N LEU A 64 4.89 5.86 -3.29
CA LEU A 64 3.75 6.51 -3.95
C LEU A 64 3.99 6.64 -5.44
N ARG A 65 5.18 7.11 -5.84
CA ARG A 65 5.54 7.25 -7.27
C ARG A 65 5.45 5.91 -7.98
N ALA A 66 5.98 4.85 -7.37
CA ALA A 66 5.88 3.50 -7.92
C ALA A 66 4.43 3.05 -8.05
N ALA A 67 3.59 3.28 -7.03
CA ALA A 67 2.17 2.92 -7.08
C ALA A 67 1.44 3.62 -8.22
N VAL A 68 1.67 4.92 -8.40
CA VAL A 68 1.06 5.69 -9.48
C VAL A 68 1.49 5.14 -10.84
N GLN A 69 2.78 4.85 -11.02
CA GLN A 69 3.29 4.29 -12.27
C GLN A 69 2.73 2.88 -12.54
N ILE A 70 2.67 2.05 -11.53
CA ILE A 70 2.09 0.71 -11.64
C ILE A 70 0.64 0.80 -12.13
N ARG A 71 -0.17 1.70 -11.54
CA ARG A 71 -1.57 1.83 -11.91
C ARG A 71 -1.77 2.43 -13.31
N LYS A 72 -0.79 3.19 -13.82
CA LYS A 72 -0.80 3.62 -15.23
C LYS A 72 -0.54 2.45 -16.18
N GLN A 73 0.35 1.55 -15.82
CA GLN A 73 0.70 0.37 -16.64
C GLN A 73 -0.32 -0.74 -16.50
N ILE A 74 -0.89 -0.92 -15.31
CA ILE A 74 -1.90 -1.92 -15.00
C ILE A 74 -3.11 -1.21 -14.40
N PRO A 75 -4.03 -0.68 -15.23
CA PRO A 75 -5.23 0.00 -14.70
C PRO A 75 -6.00 -0.91 -13.75
N GLY A 76 -6.33 -0.37 -12.59
CA GLY A 76 -7.08 -1.09 -11.57
C GLY A 76 -6.26 -2.01 -10.66
N GLN A 77 -4.92 -2.07 -10.82
CA GLN A 77 -4.08 -2.86 -9.91
C GLN A 77 -4.29 -2.38 -8.47
N PRO A 78 -4.78 -3.23 -7.55
CA PRO A 78 -4.96 -2.81 -6.16
C PRO A 78 -3.64 -2.51 -5.47
N VAL A 79 -3.57 -1.35 -4.82
CA VAL A 79 -2.40 -0.92 -4.05
C VAL A 79 -2.84 -0.33 -2.72
N LEU A 80 -2.09 -0.62 -1.65
CA LEU A 80 -2.31 -0.03 -0.34
C LEU A 80 -1.01 0.59 0.15
N ILE A 81 -1.04 1.89 0.40
CA ILE A 81 0.10 2.66 0.87
C ILE A 81 0.13 2.69 2.40
N LEU A 82 1.29 2.41 2.99
CA LEU A 82 1.55 2.62 4.41
C LEU A 82 2.41 3.86 4.59
N SER A 83 2.01 4.73 5.53
CA SER A 83 2.75 5.95 5.83
C SER A 83 2.81 6.19 7.34
N GLN A 84 3.88 6.83 7.81
CA GLN A 84 4.00 7.25 9.22
C GLN A 84 3.14 8.47 9.53
N TYR A 85 2.80 9.26 8.51
CA TYR A 85 2.14 10.54 8.67
C TYR A 85 0.95 10.68 7.75
N VAL A 86 -0.03 11.50 8.15
CA VAL A 86 -1.13 11.88 7.29
C VAL A 86 -0.62 12.89 6.26
N GLU A 87 -0.78 12.56 4.96
CA GLU A 87 -0.34 13.41 3.86
C GLU A 87 -1.47 13.53 2.83
N ARG A 88 -2.25 14.59 2.93
CA ARG A 88 -3.39 14.82 2.04
C ARG A 88 -2.99 14.78 0.55
N LEU A 89 -1.88 15.42 0.22
CA LEU A 89 -1.41 15.47 -1.17
C LEU A 89 -1.17 14.06 -1.72
N TYR A 90 -0.64 13.15 -0.92
CA TYR A 90 -0.38 11.79 -1.34
C TYR A 90 -1.68 11.00 -1.57
N VAL A 91 -2.68 11.21 -0.72
CA VAL A 91 -4.00 10.60 -0.90
C VAL A 91 -4.63 11.09 -2.21
N ASP A 92 -4.58 12.39 -2.46
CA ASP A 92 -5.12 12.98 -3.69
C ASP A 92 -4.43 12.40 -4.94
N GLU A 93 -3.10 12.28 -4.93
CA GLU A 93 -2.36 11.71 -6.06
C GLU A 93 -2.73 10.24 -6.31
N LEU A 94 -2.87 9.47 -5.24
CA LEU A 94 -3.23 8.05 -5.36
C LEU A 94 -4.60 7.88 -5.99
N HIS A 95 -5.52 8.81 -5.75
CA HIS A 95 -6.89 8.76 -6.23
C HIS A 95 -7.13 9.44 -7.58
N MET A 96 -6.08 9.92 -8.27
CA MET A 96 -6.24 10.64 -9.54
C MET A 96 -6.91 9.82 -10.65
N ASP A 97 -6.83 8.50 -10.58
CA ASP A 97 -7.42 7.60 -11.58
C ASP A 97 -8.81 7.06 -11.17
N GLY A 98 -9.47 7.71 -10.22
CA GLY A 98 -10.78 7.30 -9.71
C GLY A 98 -10.72 6.56 -8.37
N GLY A 99 -9.54 6.13 -7.95
CA GLY A 99 -9.28 5.62 -6.61
C GLY A 99 -9.73 4.20 -6.29
N LEU A 100 -10.42 3.50 -7.19
CA LEU A 100 -10.88 2.13 -6.92
C LEU A 100 -9.69 1.18 -6.76
N GLY A 101 -9.71 0.35 -5.71
CA GLY A 101 -8.60 -0.53 -5.41
C GLY A 101 -7.42 0.22 -4.80
N THR A 102 -7.66 1.29 -4.06
CA THR A 102 -6.60 2.04 -3.38
C THR A 102 -6.81 2.06 -1.87
N GLY A 103 -5.70 2.05 -1.14
CA GLY A 103 -5.72 2.19 0.30
C GLY A 103 -4.61 3.12 0.78
N TYR A 104 -4.87 3.85 1.84
CA TYR A 104 -3.90 4.70 2.51
C TYR A 104 -4.09 4.55 4.02
N LEU A 105 -3.13 3.88 4.68
CA LEU A 105 -3.19 3.63 6.12
C LEU A 105 -1.93 4.13 6.80
N LEU A 106 -2.07 4.53 8.06
CA LEU A 106 -0.93 4.82 8.92
C LEU A 106 -0.25 3.50 9.32
N LYS A 107 1.08 3.50 9.44
CA LYS A 107 1.87 2.32 9.79
C LYS A 107 1.45 1.69 11.13
N ASP A 108 0.92 2.48 12.05
CA ASP A 108 0.43 1.99 13.35
C ASP A 108 -0.70 0.97 13.21
N ARG A 109 -1.42 0.96 12.10
CA ARG A 109 -2.55 0.04 11.89
C ARG A 109 -2.11 -1.42 11.77
N VAL A 110 -0.82 -1.69 11.47
CA VAL A 110 -0.31 -3.07 11.39
C VAL A 110 -0.39 -3.80 12.75
N PHE A 111 -0.48 -3.07 13.85
CA PHE A 111 -0.60 -3.68 15.19
C PHE A 111 -1.99 -4.24 15.47
N ASP A 112 -2.99 -3.86 14.71
CA ASP A 112 -4.31 -4.50 14.73
C ASP A 112 -4.39 -5.49 13.58
N ASP A 113 -3.87 -6.71 13.79
CA ASP A 113 -3.71 -7.73 12.75
C ASP A 113 -5.00 -7.97 11.96
N ALA A 114 -6.09 -8.22 12.66
CA ALA A 114 -7.37 -8.55 12.01
C ALA A 114 -7.93 -7.38 11.20
N GLY A 115 -7.89 -6.17 11.78
CA GLY A 115 -8.35 -4.96 11.10
C GLY A 115 -7.51 -4.62 9.89
N PHE A 116 -6.19 -4.75 10.02
CA PHE A 116 -5.26 -4.49 8.92
C PHE A 116 -5.48 -5.46 7.76
N VAL A 117 -5.58 -6.76 8.05
CA VAL A 117 -5.83 -7.78 7.03
C VAL A 117 -7.16 -7.54 6.33
N ARG A 118 -8.22 -7.16 7.08
CA ARG A 118 -9.51 -6.81 6.46
C ARG A 118 -9.39 -5.64 5.50
N SER A 119 -8.63 -4.61 5.86
CA SER A 119 -8.39 -3.45 4.99
C SER A 119 -7.68 -3.85 3.70
N VAL A 120 -6.66 -4.71 3.81
CA VAL A 120 -5.92 -5.20 2.63
C VAL A 120 -6.86 -6.00 1.72
N LYS A 121 -7.69 -6.87 2.28
CA LYS A 121 -8.66 -7.65 1.49
C LYS A 121 -9.69 -6.75 0.81
N ALA A 122 -10.15 -5.70 1.48
CA ALA A 122 -11.10 -4.75 0.89
C ALA A 122 -10.49 -4.02 -0.32
N VAL A 123 -9.23 -3.59 -0.21
CA VAL A 123 -8.52 -2.95 -1.33
C VAL A 123 -8.33 -3.94 -2.48
N ALA A 124 -7.93 -5.18 -2.18
CA ALA A 124 -7.76 -6.22 -3.19
C ALA A 124 -9.06 -6.51 -3.96
N ALA A 125 -10.20 -6.36 -3.31
CA ALA A 125 -11.52 -6.52 -3.93
C ALA A 125 -11.99 -5.28 -4.73
N GLY A 126 -11.16 -4.24 -4.82
CA GLY A 126 -11.50 -3.02 -5.57
C GLY A 126 -12.06 -1.90 -4.70
N GLY A 127 -12.11 -2.08 -3.39
CA GLY A 127 -12.60 -1.06 -2.47
C GLY A 127 -11.61 0.09 -2.27
N VAL A 128 -12.06 1.12 -1.56
CA VAL A 128 -11.24 2.27 -1.17
C VAL A 128 -11.16 2.30 0.35
N VAL A 129 -9.93 2.30 0.87
CA VAL A 129 -9.70 2.36 2.32
C VAL A 129 -8.81 3.56 2.63
N VAL A 130 -9.29 4.46 3.47
CA VAL A 130 -8.52 5.61 3.95
C VAL A 130 -8.50 5.54 5.47
N ASP A 131 -7.31 5.69 6.06
CA ASP A 131 -7.15 5.67 7.50
C ASP A 131 -8.12 6.66 8.17
N PRO A 132 -8.81 6.27 9.26
CA PRO A 132 -9.77 7.17 9.92
C PRO A 132 -9.19 8.52 10.32
N GLU A 133 -7.93 8.57 10.76
CA GLU A 133 -7.28 9.84 11.11
C GLU A 133 -7.01 10.68 9.87
N THR A 134 -6.58 10.05 8.77
CA THR A 134 -6.37 10.71 7.49
C THR A 134 -7.68 11.26 6.95
N LEU A 135 -8.74 10.45 7.00
CA LEU A 135 -10.07 10.86 6.55
C LEU A 135 -10.59 12.07 7.34
N LYS A 136 -10.44 12.04 8.65
CA LYS A 136 -10.83 13.17 9.52
C LYS A 136 -10.12 14.44 9.11
N GLU A 137 -8.82 14.38 8.89
CA GLU A 137 -8.03 15.55 8.51
C GLU A 137 -8.42 16.08 7.12
N LEU A 138 -8.69 15.19 6.17
CA LEU A 138 -9.20 15.60 4.86
C LEU A 138 -10.52 16.33 4.97
N MET A 139 -11.43 15.87 5.83
CA MET A 139 -12.72 16.50 6.04
C MET A 139 -12.60 17.87 6.73
N GLU A 140 -11.68 18.02 7.68
CA GLU A 140 -11.44 19.28 8.35
C GLU A 140 -10.92 20.37 7.40
N HIS A 141 -10.20 19.99 6.34
CA HIS A 141 -9.64 20.92 5.37
C HIS A 141 -10.56 21.22 4.20
N ARG A 142 -11.78 20.70 4.19
CA ARG A 142 -12.77 20.95 3.12
C ARG A 142 -13.66 22.16 3.36
N ALA A 143 -13.55 22.76 4.51
CA ALA A 143 -14.40 23.91 4.84
C ALA A 143 -14.05 25.15 4.01
#